data_f30fa3e6cf84eccece51e0416c1e58c7
#
_entry.id   f30fa3e6cf84eccece51e0416c1e58c7
#
_cell.length_a   1.000
_cell.length_b   1.000
_cell.length_c   1.000
_cell.angle_alpha   90.00
_cell.angle_beta   90.00
_cell.angle_gamma   90.00
#
_symmetry.space_group_name_H-M   'P 1'
#
loop_
_entity.id
_entity.type
_entity.pdbx_description
1 polymer ?
#
loop_
_entity_poly.entity_id
_entity_poly.type
_entity_poly.pdbx_seq_one_letter_code
_entity_poly.pdbx_strand_id
1 'polypeptide(L)'
;GILRYDPKKPNDPKRDRFILSKGHASALMYCVLAKAGYFSEDKLQGYRRIGSELFLSGHPHPKTPGVEIASGSLGQGLSVAHGIALGARIDKLNYNVYVVLGDGEIQEGQIWEAAMSAAKFNSNNLTAIIDNNKVAQDNLTEDLKNIEPLVDKWEAFGWDTYRINGHNMEEIMSTLLIPKHSVKPRLIIADTIKGKGVSFMEGNKSWHGIAPSENDLNKALTELE
;
A
#
# COMPACT_ATOMS: atom_id res chain seq x y z
N GLY A 1 -0.22 -16.94 -7.30
CA GLY A 1 -0.32 -15.61 -6.70
C GLY A 1 0.83 -14.71 -7.13
N ILE A 2 0.70 -13.42 -6.90
CA ILE A 2 1.74 -12.43 -7.24
C ILE A 2 2.88 -12.45 -6.21
N LEU A 3 2.52 -12.39 -4.91
CA LEU A 3 3.49 -12.42 -3.83
C LEU A 3 3.86 -13.84 -3.44
N ARG A 4 5.16 -14.07 -3.25
CA ARG A 4 5.69 -15.30 -2.66
C ARG A 4 5.74 -15.13 -1.15
N TYR A 5 4.88 -15.83 -0.44
CA TYR A 5 4.84 -15.85 1.02
C TYR A 5 4.32 -17.18 1.54
N ASP A 6 4.68 -17.48 2.78
CA ASP A 6 4.12 -18.58 3.58
C ASP A 6 3.71 -17.98 4.94
N PRO A 7 2.41 -17.91 5.26
CA PRO A 7 1.97 -17.31 6.51
C PRO A 7 2.44 -18.06 7.76
N LYS A 8 2.80 -19.36 7.61
CA LYS A 8 3.39 -20.16 8.69
C LYS A 8 4.87 -19.86 8.91
N LYS A 9 5.51 -19.14 7.97
CA LYS A 9 6.92 -18.73 8.04
C LYS A 9 7.07 -17.23 7.79
N PRO A 10 6.46 -16.38 8.64
CA PRO A 10 6.45 -14.94 8.42
C PRO A 10 7.84 -14.30 8.34
N ASN A 11 8.85 -14.95 8.89
CA ASN A 11 10.24 -14.49 8.91
C ASN A 11 11.13 -15.15 7.83
N ASP A 12 10.56 -15.87 6.85
CA ASP A 12 11.36 -16.47 5.76
C ASP A 12 12.10 -15.33 5.01
N PRO A 13 13.45 -15.37 4.95
CA PRO A 13 14.23 -14.34 4.27
C PRO A 13 13.99 -14.30 2.76
N LYS A 14 13.47 -15.36 2.17
CA LYS A 14 13.25 -15.49 0.71
C LYS A 14 11.87 -15.03 0.25
N ARG A 15 10.93 -14.78 1.19
CA ARG A 15 9.60 -14.30 0.82
C ARG A 15 9.66 -12.89 0.24
N ASP A 16 8.69 -12.51 -0.59
CA ASP A 16 8.51 -11.13 -1.02
C ASP A 16 8.13 -10.23 0.17
N ARG A 17 8.34 -8.94 0.04
CA ARG A 17 8.05 -7.93 1.07
C ARG A 17 6.88 -7.05 0.62
N PHE A 18 5.96 -6.81 1.53
CA PHE A 18 4.83 -5.90 1.32
C PHE A 18 4.84 -4.79 2.37
N ILE A 19 4.78 -3.54 1.92
CA ILE A 19 4.81 -2.36 2.77
C ILE A 19 3.56 -1.52 2.50
N LEU A 20 2.79 -1.25 3.55
CA LEU A 20 1.72 -0.27 3.50
C LEU A 20 2.29 1.08 3.99
N SER A 21 2.70 1.94 3.07
CA SER A 21 3.27 3.26 3.42
C SER A 21 2.22 4.19 4.00
N LYS A 22 1.01 4.24 3.41
CA LYS A 22 -0.17 4.91 3.99
C LYS A 22 -0.69 4.17 5.23
N GLY A 23 0.09 4.18 6.30
CA GLY A 23 -0.09 3.35 7.47
C GLY A 23 -1.41 3.55 8.22
N HIS A 24 -2.10 4.67 8.01
CA HIS A 24 -3.44 4.90 8.56
C HIS A 24 -4.52 3.95 7.99
N ALA A 25 -4.24 3.22 6.89
CA ALA A 25 -5.09 2.14 6.39
C ALA A 25 -4.78 0.77 7.06
N SER A 26 -4.25 0.76 8.28
CA SER A 26 -3.83 -0.43 9.02
C SER A 26 -4.95 -1.46 9.21
N ALA A 27 -6.20 -1.03 9.42
CA ALA A 27 -7.34 -1.94 9.55
C ALA A 27 -7.48 -2.86 8.33
N LEU A 28 -7.40 -2.29 7.12
CA LEU A 28 -7.40 -3.07 5.88
C LEU A 28 -6.23 -4.05 5.84
N MET A 29 -5.02 -3.59 6.18
CA MET A 29 -3.84 -4.46 6.19
C MET A 29 -4.02 -5.67 7.12
N TYR A 30 -4.56 -5.46 8.32
CA TYR A 30 -4.78 -6.56 9.25
C TYR A 30 -5.86 -7.53 8.77
N CYS A 31 -6.93 -7.03 8.14
CA CYS A 31 -7.93 -7.91 7.51
C CYS A 31 -7.30 -8.76 6.40
N VAL A 32 -6.46 -8.16 5.54
CA VAL A 32 -5.76 -8.90 4.47
C VAL A 32 -4.79 -9.92 5.04
N LEU A 33 -4.02 -9.59 6.10
CA LEU A 33 -3.11 -10.52 6.76
C LEU A 33 -3.85 -11.70 7.41
N ALA A 34 -5.00 -11.46 8.04
CA ALA A 34 -5.84 -12.52 8.60
C ALA A 34 -6.35 -13.44 7.47
N LYS A 35 -6.90 -12.88 6.39
CA LYS A 35 -7.35 -13.65 5.20
C LYS A 35 -6.19 -14.42 4.53
N ALA A 36 -4.98 -13.87 4.54
CA ALA A 36 -3.78 -14.55 4.05
C ALA A 36 -3.26 -15.65 4.99
N GLY A 37 -3.85 -15.81 6.19
CA GLY A 37 -3.55 -16.89 7.13
C GLY A 37 -2.40 -16.60 8.11
N TYR A 38 -1.96 -15.35 8.25
CA TYR A 38 -0.92 -14.99 9.23
C TYR A 38 -1.41 -15.12 10.68
N PHE A 39 -2.70 -14.92 10.91
CA PHE A 39 -3.40 -15.12 12.19
C PHE A 39 -4.90 -15.31 11.93
N SER A 40 -5.62 -15.83 12.92
CA SER A 40 -7.05 -16.07 12.78
C SER A 40 -7.89 -14.78 12.83
N GLU A 41 -9.01 -14.76 12.11
CA GLU A 41 -9.86 -13.56 11.96
C GLU A 41 -10.46 -13.07 13.27
N ASP A 42 -10.69 -13.94 14.27
CA ASP A 42 -11.16 -13.57 15.59
C ASP A 42 -10.24 -12.57 16.31
N LYS A 43 -8.92 -12.60 15.99
CA LYS A 43 -7.94 -11.66 16.55
C LYS A 43 -8.17 -10.22 16.09
N LEU A 44 -8.88 -9.99 14.98
CA LEU A 44 -9.22 -8.65 14.50
C LEU A 44 -10.05 -7.84 15.51
N GLN A 45 -10.79 -8.50 16.39
CA GLN A 45 -11.51 -7.84 17.50
C GLN A 45 -10.57 -7.13 18.48
N GLY A 46 -9.29 -7.48 18.48
CA GLY A 46 -8.23 -6.81 19.25
C GLY A 46 -7.72 -5.50 18.65
N TYR A 47 -8.24 -5.07 17.48
CA TYR A 47 -7.78 -3.85 16.82
C TYR A 47 -7.91 -2.63 17.75
N ARG A 48 -6.78 -1.91 17.97
CA ARG A 48 -6.64 -0.74 18.84
C ARG A 48 -7.08 -0.97 20.30
N ARG A 49 -7.09 -2.21 20.78
CA ARG A 49 -7.39 -2.53 22.17
C ARG A 49 -6.11 -2.82 22.96
N ILE A 50 -5.97 -2.19 24.11
CA ILE A 50 -4.87 -2.45 25.05
C ILE A 50 -5.05 -3.85 25.63
N GLY A 51 -3.94 -4.61 25.73
CA GLY A 51 -3.94 -5.97 26.28
C GLY A 51 -4.45 -7.05 25.32
N SER A 52 -4.71 -6.72 24.04
CA SER A 52 -5.02 -7.73 23.03
C SER A 52 -3.82 -8.66 22.78
N GLU A 53 -4.10 -9.90 22.41
CA GLU A 53 -3.08 -10.93 22.14
C GLU A 53 -2.13 -10.53 20.99
N LEU A 54 -2.67 -9.89 19.95
CA LEU A 54 -1.87 -9.36 18.84
C LEU A 54 -1.78 -7.83 18.91
N PHE A 55 -0.63 -7.32 18.49
CA PHE A 55 -0.38 -5.88 18.43
C PHE A 55 -1.00 -5.27 17.15
N LEU A 56 -2.33 -5.11 17.15
CA LEU A 56 -3.08 -4.51 16.04
C LEU A 56 -3.35 -3.03 16.33
N SER A 57 -2.31 -2.20 16.20
CA SER A 57 -2.40 -0.76 16.50
C SER A 57 -3.01 0.04 15.33
N GLY A 58 -3.27 1.33 15.55
CA GLY A 58 -3.80 2.25 14.53
C GLY A 58 -2.88 2.44 13.31
N HIS A 59 -1.62 2.03 13.41
CA HIS A 59 -0.64 1.97 12.33
C HIS A 59 0.05 0.61 12.34
N PRO A 60 0.50 0.09 11.19
CA PRO A 60 1.22 -1.17 11.11
C PRO A 60 2.48 -1.17 11.99
N HIS A 61 2.74 -2.30 12.62
CA HIS A 61 3.93 -2.45 13.47
C HIS A 61 4.51 -3.88 13.35
N PRO A 62 5.84 -4.06 13.30
CA PRO A 62 6.49 -5.37 13.11
C PRO A 62 6.22 -6.42 14.20
N LYS A 63 5.61 -6.05 15.32
CA LYS A 63 5.10 -7.02 16.31
C LYS A 63 3.93 -7.86 15.77
N THR A 64 3.28 -7.40 14.70
CA THR A 64 2.22 -8.15 14.01
C THR A 64 2.84 -9.03 12.93
N PRO A 65 2.58 -10.36 12.91
CA PRO A 65 3.10 -11.22 11.86
C PRO A 65 2.74 -10.75 10.45
N GLY A 66 3.71 -10.72 9.54
CA GLY A 66 3.52 -10.27 8.16
C GLY A 66 3.69 -8.76 7.95
N VAL A 67 3.92 -7.98 9.00
CA VAL A 67 4.22 -6.54 8.90
C VAL A 67 5.73 -6.32 8.88
N GLU A 68 6.23 -5.66 7.82
CA GLU A 68 7.67 -5.45 7.60
C GLU A 68 8.24 -4.31 8.45
N ILE A 69 7.50 -3.20 8.51
CA ILE A 69 7.96 -1.95 9.11
C ILE A 69 6.85 -1.29 9.93
N ALA A 70 7.22 -0.49 10.89
CA ALA A 70 6.31 0.50 11.46
C ALA A 70 6.10 1.62 10.43
N SER A 71 4.84 1.88 10.08
CA SER A 71 4.47 2.95 9.16
C SER A 71 3.44 3.87 9.80
N GLY A 72 3.18 5.04 9.18
CA GLY A 72 2.27 6.06 9.72
C GLY A 72 2.80 7.47 9.50
N SER A 73 4.12 7.66 9.55
CA SER A 73 4.77 8.86 9.03
C SER A 73 4.78 8.79 7.50
N LEU A 74 3.91 9.58 6.87
CA LEU A 74 3.74 9.56 5.42
C LEU A 74 5.03 9.94 4.70
N GLY A 75 5.23 9.40 3.50
CA GLY A 75 6.40 9.64 2.67
C GLY A 75 7.61 8.75 2.97
N GLN A 76 7.64 8.04 4.12
CA GLN A 76 8.80 7.25 4.53
C GLN A 76 8.85 5.87 3.85
N GLY A 77 7.69 5.28 3.56
CA GLY A 77 7.61 3.87 3.15
C GLY A 77 8.33 3.56 1.84
N LEU A 78 8.37 4.48 0.88
CA LEU A 78 9.07 4.27 -0.39
C LEU A 78 10.60 4.20 -0.19
N SER A 79 11.16 5.07 0.68
CA SER A 79 12.59 5.04 1.01
C SER A 79 12.98 3.73 1.68
N VAL A 80 12.16 3.27 2.63
CA VAL A 80 12.39 1.99 3.32
C VAL A 80 12.26 0.81 2.34
N ALA A 81 11.23 0.82 1.48
CA ALA A 81 11.03 -0.20 0.45
C ALA A 81 12.24 -0.28 -0.51
N HIS A 82 12.77 0.89 -0.92
CA HIS A 82 13.98 0.96 -1.73
C HIS A 82 15.19 0.38 -1.00
N GLY A 83 15.39 0.72 0.27
CA GLY A 83 16.46 0.16 1.09
C GLY A 83 16.38 -1.36 1.21
N ILE A 84 15.18 -1.91 1.44
CA ILE A 84 14.94 -3.36 1.48
C ILE A 84 15.23 -4.01 0.12
N ALA A 85 14.84 -3.36 -0.98
CA ALA A 85 15.12 -3.85 -2.33
C ALA A 85 16.62 -3.91 -2.64
N LEU A 86 17.40 -2.92 -2.17
CA LEU A 86 18.88 -2.94 -2.25
C LEU A 86 19.48 -4.03 -1.36
N GLY A 87 18.93 -4.22 -0.14
CA GLY A 87 19.35 -5.29 0.78
C GLY A 87 19.26 -6.66 0.13
N ALA A 88 18.15 -6.95 -0.59
CA ALA A 88 18.01 -8.20 -1.35
C ALA A 88 19.18 -8.45 -2.30
N ARG A 89 19.64 -7.42 -2.99
CA ARG A 89 20.76 -7.52 -3.96
C ARG A 89 22.10 -7.75 -3.25
N ILE A 90 22.32 -7.08 -2.13
CA ILE A 90 23.54 -7.25 -1.30
C ILE A 90 23.62 -8.68 -0.77
N ASP A 91 22.48 -9.19 -0.27
CA ASP A 91 22.36 -10.54 0.30
C ASP A 91 22.24 -11.63 -0.78
N LYS A 92 22.24 -11.25 -2.08
CA LYS A 92 22.02 -12.16 -3.22
C LYS A 92 20.71 -12.95 -3.12
N LEU A 93 19.69 -12.33 -2.57
CA LEU A 93 18.31 -12.83 -2.51
C LEU A 93 17.49 -12.24 -3.68
N ASN A 94 16.51 -13.01 -4.17
CA ASN A 94 15.72 -12.65 -5.35
C ASN A 94 14.27 -12.31 -5.01
N TYR A 95 14.00 -11.80 -3.81
CA TYR A 95 12.66 -11.37 -3.45
C TYR A 95 12.30 -10.00 -4.06
N ASN A 96 11.02 -9.82 -4.23
CA ASN A 96 10.43 -8.55 -4.68
C ASN A 96 9.94 -7.74 -3.48
N VAL A 97 9.91 -6.43 -3.66
CA VAL A 97 9.35 -5.49 -2.69
C VAL A 97 8.19 -4.74 -3.33
N TYR A 98 7.06 -4.74 -2.65
CA TYR A 98 5.84 -4.03 -3.04
C TYR A 98 5.52 -2.99 -1.99
N VAL A 99 5.24 -1.76 -2.39
CA VAL A 99 4.87 -0.68 -1.48
C VAL A 99 3.61 0.03 -1.99
N VAL A 100 2.62 0.20 -1.10
CA VAL A 100 1.39 0.94 -1.41
C VAL A 100 1.47 2.32 -0.78
N LEU A 101 1.33 3.33 -1.64
CA LEU A 101 1.36 4.75 -1.32
C LEU A 101 -0.04 5.35 -1.46
N GLY A 102 -0.32 6.45 -0.78
CA GLY A 102 -1.49 7.29 -1.05
C GLY A 102 -1.15 8.45 -2.00
N ASP A 103 -2.13 8.94 -2.73
CA ASP A 103 -1.97 10.10 -3.60
C ASP A 103 -1.69 11.39 -2.81
N GLY A 104 -2.32 11.60 -1.66
CA GLY A 104 -1.95 12.68 -0.75
C GLY A 104 -0.54 12.50 -0.17
N GLU A 105 -0.12 11.26 0.08
CA GLU A 105 1.22 10.94 0.60
C GLU A 105 2.34 11.31 -0.37
N ILE A 106 2.13 11.18 -1.68
CA ILE A 106 3.16 11.52 -2.67
C ILE A 106 3.42 13.02 -2.81
N GLN A 107 2.68 13.87 -2.09
CA GLN A 107 3.01 15.29 -1.95
C GLN A 107 4.22 15.54 -1.04
N GLU A 108 4.65 14.52 -0.27
CA GLU A 108 5.85 14.58 0.56
C GLU A 108 7.12 14.56 -0.31
N GLY A 109 8.07 15.48 -0.04
CA GLY A 109 9.31 15.62 -0.81
C GLY A 109 10.15 14.34 -0.82
N GLN A 110 10.17 13.60 0.29
CA GLN A 110 10.93 12.36 0.42
C GLN A 110 10.50 11.27 -0.58
N ILE A 111 9.25 11.26 -1.04
CA ILE A 111 8.81 10.33 -2.10
C ILE A 111 9.62 10.55 -3.37
N TRP A 112 9.81 11.81 -3.77
CA TRP A 112 10.53 12.17 -4.99
C TRP A 112 12.04 11.92 -4.86
N GLU A 113 12.61 12.15 -3.69
CA GLU A 113 14.01 11.79 -3.38
C GLU A 113 14.22 10.27 -3.48
N ALA A 114 13.29 9.49 -2.92
CA ALA A 114 13.33 8.03 -3.01
C ALA A 114 13.12 7.54 -4.46
N ALA A 115 12.24 8.20 -5.23
CA ALA A 115 12.00 7.88 -6.63
C ALA A 115 13.27 8.03 -7.48
N MET A 116 13.98 9.17 -7.33
CA MET A 116 15.28 9.40 -8.01
C MET A 116 16.32 8.34 -7.60
N SER A 117 16.40 8.05 -6.30
CA SER A 117 17.34 7.06 -5.77
C SER A 117 17.06 5.66 -6.31
N ALA A 118 15.81 5.20 -6.29
CA ALA A 118 15.44 3.88 -6.76
C ALA A 118 15.78 3.66 -8.24
N ALA A 119 15.54 4.66 -9.08
CA ALA A 119 15.93 4.65 -10.49
C ALA A 119 17.46 4.62 -10.66
N LYS A 120 18.18 5.50 -9.94
CA LYS A 120 19.65 5.56 -9.98
C LYS A 120 20.30 4.24 -9.63
N PHE A 121 19.78 3.52 -8.65
CA PHE A 121 20.33 2.25 -8.20
C PHE A 121 19.71 1.03 -8.89
N ASN A 122 18.90 1.23 -9.94
CA ASN A 122 18.28 0.16 -10.74
C ASN A 122 17.52 -0.85 -9.88
N SER A 123 16.65 -0.38 -8.99
CA SER A 123 15.88 -1.22 -8.07
C SER A 123 14.70 -1.92 -8.77
N ASN A 124 15.01 -2.75 -9.76
CA ASN A 124 14.03 -3.43 -10.62
C ASN A 124 13.18 -4.49 -9.89
N ASN A 125 13.56 -4.85 -8.67
CA ASN A 125 12.78 -5.68 -7.75
C ASN A 125 11.83 -4.88 -6.86
N LEU A 126 11.73 -3.56 -7.04
CA LEU A 126 10.80 -2.66 -6.36
C LEU A 126 9.59 -2.36 -7.26
N THR A 127 8.40 -2.54 -6.72
CA THR A 127 7.14 -2.09 -7.33
C THR A 127 6.42 -1.18 -6.35
N ALA A 128 6.21 0.08 -6.73
CA ALA A 128 5.36 1.02 -6.00
C ALA A 128 3.96 1.03 -6.63
N ILE A 129 2.93 1.16 -5.79
CA ILE A 129 1.54 1.26 -6.20
C ILE A 129 0.96 2.51 -5.55
N ILE A 130 0.48 3.45 -6.33
CA ILE A 130 -0.22 4.64 -5.83
C ILE A 130 -1.72 4.36 -5.86
N ASP A 131 -2.36 4.38 -4.69
CA ASP A 131 -3.81 4.43 -4.56
C ASP A 131 -4.26 5.87 -4.87
N ASN A 132 -4.59 6.12 -6.15
CA ASN A 132 -4.97 7.43 -6.67
C ASN A 132 -6.48 7.63 -6.52
N ASN A 133 -6.95 7.81 -5.29
CA ASN A 133 -8.37 8.00 -4.98
C ASN A 133 -8.80 9.46 -5.00
N LYS A 134 -7.89 10.40 -5.23
CA LYS A 134 -8.08 11.87 -5.36
C LYS A 134 -8.57 12.56 -4.09
N VAL A 135 -8.55 11.87 -2.95
CA VAL A 135 -9.04 12.39 -1.67
C VAL A 135 -7.95 12.31 -0.62
N ALA A 136 -7.43 13.45 -0.22
CA ALA A 136 -6.56 13.59 0.96
C ALA A 136 -7.40 13.76 2.24
N GLN A 137 -6.74 14.01 3.36
CA GLN A 137 -7.40 14.17 4.66
C GLN A 137 -8.36 15.35 4.67
N ASP A 138 -7.90 16.50 4.17
CA ASP A 138 -8.62 17.77 4.34
C ASP A 138 -9.42 18.17 3.09
N ASN A 139 -8.98 17.77 1.90
CA ASN A 139 -9.63 18.11 0.64
C ASN A 139 -9.27 17.15 -0.50
N LEU A 140 -9.72 17.45 -1.72
CA LEU A 140 -9.25 16.77 -2.92
C LEU A 140 -7.73 17.02 -3.10
N THR A 141 -7.01 16.03 -3.61
CA THR A 141 -5.56 16.16 -3.81
C THR A 141 -5.19 17.29 -4.77
N GLU A 142 -6.02 17.56 -5.78
CA GLU A 142 -5.83 18.66 -6.74
C GLU A 142 -5.97 20.05 -6.11
N ASP A 143 -6.85 20.20 -5.11
CA ASP A 143 -7.05 21.47 -4.41
C ASP A 143 -5.89 21.80 -3.43
N LEU A 144 -5.22 20.74 -2.93
CA LEU A 144 -4.10 20.90 -1.99
C LEU A 144 -2.78 21.14 -2.70
N LYS A 145 -2.38 20.21 -3.55
CA LYS A 145 -1.22 20.29 -4.44
C LYS A 145 -1.49 19.43 -5.66
N ASN A 146 -1.43 20.02 -6.84
CA ASN A 146 -1.58 19.27 -8.07
C ASN A 146 -0.40 18.32 -8.27
N ILE A 147 -0.68 17.02 -8.17
CA ILE A 147 0.30 15.95 -8.37
C ILE A 147 0.44 15.52 -9.84
N GLU A 148 -0.55 15.82 -10.67
CA GLU A 148 -0.54 15.49 -12.11
C GLU A 148 0.42 16.41 -12.91
N PRO A 149 0.96 15.95 -14.05
CA PRO A 149 0.80 14.60 -14.63
C PRO A 149 1.71 13.58 -13.94
N LEU A 150 1.11 12.55 -13.33
CA LEU A 150 1.87 11.56 -12.57
C LEU A 150 2.75 10.67 -13.46
N VAL A 151 2.19 10.15 -14.56
CA VAL A 151 2.92 9.26 -15.48
C VAL A 151 4.20 9.92 -15.96
N ASP A 152 4.09 11.13 -16.51
CA ASP A 152 5.24 11.85 -17.09
C ASP A 152 6.32 12.16 -16.05
N LYS A 153 5.90 12.53 -14.82
CA LYS A 153 6.83 12.80 -13.72
C LYS A 153 7.65 11.58 -13.34
N TRP A 154 6.99 10.44 -13.15
CA TRP A 154 7.67 9.22 -12.74
C TRP A 154 8.50 8.60 -13.87
N GLU A 155 8.04 8.70 -15.13
CA GLU A 155 8.85 8.31 -16.30
C GLU A 155 10.11 9.17 -16.43
N ALA A 156 9.99 10.48 -16.19
CA ALA A 156 11.14 11.39 -16.18
C ALA A 156 12.16 11.05 -15.07
N PHE A 157 11.71 10.49 -13.95
CA PHE A 157 12.60 9.93 -12.92
C PHE A 157 13.18 8.55 -13.29
N GLY A 158 12.77 7.94 -14.41
CA GLY A 158 13.32 6.68 -14.90
C GLY A 158 12.56 5.43 -14.43
N TRP A 159 11.31 5.55 -14.03
CA TRP A 159 10.44 4.42 -13.66
C TRP A 159 9.73 3.82 -14.86
N ASP A 160 9.37 2.53 -14.76
CA ASP A 160 8.49 1.80 -15.66
C ASP A 160 7.06 1.96 -15.15
N THR A 161 6.28 2.86 -15.78
CA THR A 161 5.04 3.38 -15.20
C THR A 161 3.81 2.89 -15.93
N TYR A 162 2.80 2.47 -15.19
CA TYR A 162 1.50 2.00 -15.66
C TYR A 162 0.38 2.73 -14.94
N ARG A 163 -0.69 3.08 -15.65
CA ARG A 163 -1.92 3.64 -15.05
C ARG A 163 -3.08 2.72 -15.38
N ILE A 164 -3.85 2.33 -14.37
CA ILE A 164 -4.90 1.32 -14.45
C ILE A 164 -6.15 1.74 -13.69
N ASN A 165 -7.27 1.12 -14.01
CA ASN A 165 -8.44 1.14 -13.16
C ASN A 165 -8.18 0.24 -11.93
N GLY A 166 -7.99 0.86 -10.75
CA GLY A 166 -7.69 0.17 -9.49
C GLY A 166 -8.87 -0.66 -8.93
N HIS A 167 -10.04 -0.64 -9.57
CA HIS A 167 -11.17 -1.53 -9.26
C HIS A 167 -11.35 -2.65 -10.28
N ASN A 168 -10.54 -2.68 -11.35
CA ASN A 168 -10.56 -3.75 -12.33
C ASN A 168 -9.50 -4.82 -11.98
N MET A 169 -9.94 -5.96 -11.47
CA MET A 169 -9.04 -7.03 -11.03
C MET A 169 -8.23 -7.62 -12.20
N GLU A 170 -8.77 -7.64 -13.41
CA GLU A 170 -8.04 -8.13 -14.59
C GLU A 170 -6.89 -7.19 -14.96
N GLU A 171 -7.11 -5.86 -14.93
CA GLU A 171 -6.06 -4.87 -15.16
C GLU A 171 -4.98 -4.94 -14.08
N ILE A 172 -5.37 -5.06 -12.80
CA ILE A 172 -4.44 -5.21 -11.68
C ILE A 172 -3.56 -6.45 -11.89
N MET A 173 -4.17 -7.61 -12.15
CA MET A 173 -3.46 -8.87 -12.30
C MET A 173 -2.57 -8.88 -13.53
N SER A 174 -3.08 -8.44 -14.70
CA SER A 174 -2.30 -8.39 -15.92
C SER A 174 -1.10 -7.48 -15.80
N THR A 175 -1.27 -6.29 -15.19
CA THR A 175 -0.18 -5.32 -15.00
C THR A 175 0.90 -5.84 -14.04
N LEU A 176 0.50 -6.48 -12.94
CA LEU A 176 1.45 -7.08 -11.99
C LEU A 176 2.22 -8.27 -12.60
N LEU A 177 1.65 -8.96 -13.60
CA LEU A 177 2.26 -10.08 -14.30
C LEU A 177 3.14 -9.67 -15.49
N ILE A 178 3.12 -8.41 -15.93
CA ILE A 178 4.05 -7.93 -16.96
C ILE A 178 5.49 -8.23 -16.52
N PRO A 179 6.36 -8.78 -17.36
CA PRO A 179 7.75 -8.99 -17.04
C PRO A 179 8.42 -7.70 -16.55
N LYS A 180 9.20 -7.78 -15.51
CA LYS A 180 9.88 -6.60 -14.96
C LYS A 180 10.95 -6.10 -15.92
N HIS A 181 11.08 -4.78 -16.02
CA HIS A 181 12.19 -4.15 -16.72
C HIS A 181 13.53 -4.57 -16.10
N SER A 182 14.56 -4.74 -16.91
CA SER A 182 15.86 -5.24 -16.44
C SER A 182 16.55 -4.32 -15.42
N VAL A 183 16.28 -3.01 -15.48
CA VAL A 183 16.95 -2.01 -14.64
C VAL A 183 16.01 -1.02 -13.97
N LYS A 184 14.76 -0.84 -14.44
CA LYS A 184 13.86 0.18 -13.90
C LYS A 184 13.00 -0.37 -12.76
N PRO A 185 12.80 0.39 -11.67
CA PRO A 185 11.72 0.13 -10.73
C PRO A 185 10.36 0.34 -11.42
N ARG A 186 9.31 -0.32 -10.91
CA ARG A 186 7.96 -0.23 -11.46
C ARG A 186 7.07 0.66 -10.62
N LEU A 187 6.26 1.48 -11.29
CA LEU A 187 5.14 2.19 -10.71
C LEU A 187 3.82 1.73 -11.33
N ILE A 188 2.82 1.52 -10.48
CA ILE A 188 1.43 1.33 -10.87
C ILE A 188 0.60 2.44 -10.25
N ILE A 189 -0.03 3.28 -11.05
CA ILE A 189 -0.99 4.29 -10.62
C ILE A 189 -2.36 3.64 -10.74
N ALA A 190 -2.96 3.30 -9.62
CA ALA A 190 -4.28 2.69 -9.56
C ALA A 190 -5.33 3.78 -9.30
N ASP A 191 -6.08 4.16 -10.33
CA ASP A 191 -7.21 5.07 -10.17
C ASP A 191 -8.33 4.36 -9.43
N THR A 192 -8.68 4.86 -8.25
CA THR A 192 -9.67 4.26 -7.35
C THR A 192 -10.71 5.28 -6.90
N ILE A 193 -11.76 4.78 -6.28
CA ILE A 193 -12.78 5.59 -5.61
C ILE A 193 -12.71 5.26 -4.11
N LYS A 194 -12.43 6.27 -3.29
CA LYS A 194 -12.42 6.11 -1.84
C LYS A 194 -13.82 5.67 -1.37
N GLY A 195 -13.87 4.61 -0.53
CA GLY A 195 -15.13 4.06 -0.01
C GLY A 195 -15.93 3.26 -1.03
N LYS A 196 -15.31 2.80 -2.14
CA LYS A 196 -15.96 2.01 -3.21
C LYS A 196 -16.78 0.84 -2.66
N GLY A 197 -18.02 0.72 -3.13
CA GLY A 197 -18.98 -0.31 -2.74
C GLY A 197 -19.95 0.12 -1.65
N VAL A 198 -19.70 1.26 -0.97
CA VAL A 198 -20.60 1.81 0.05
C VAL A 198 -21.05 3.21 -0.38
N SER A 199 -22.29 3.33 -0.84
CA SER A 199 -22.80 4.52 -1.55
C SER A 199 -22.61 5.83 -0.79
N PHE A 200 -22.79 5.86 0.51
CA PHE A 200 -22.63 7.06 1.35
C PHE A 200 -21.17 7.37 1.71
N MET A 201 -20.23 6.45 1.40
CA MET A 201 -18.79 6.63 1.62
C MET A 201 -18.05 6.97 0.31
N GLU A 202 -18.58 6.59 -0.86
CA GLU A 202 -17.90 6.79 -2.15
C GLU A 202 -17.56 8.26 -2.40
N GLY A 203 -16.26 8.54 -2.62
CA GLY A 203 -15.73 9.88 -2.89
C GLY A 203 -15.90 10.89 -1.76
N ASN A 204 -16.42 10.49 -0.63
CA ASN A 204 -16.75 11.38 0.47
C ASN A 204 -15.56 11.52 1.45
N LYS A 205 -14.92 12.70 1.43
CA LYS A 205 -13.76 13.00 2.28
C LYS A 205 -14.05 12.91 3.78
N SER A 206 -15.29 13.13 4.20
CA SER A 206 -15.68 13.06 5.62
C SER A 206 -15.40 11.69 6.24
N TRP A 207 -15.36 10.63 5.43
CA TRP A 207 -15.06 9.27 5.87
C TRP A 207 -13.56 8.96 5.97
N HIS A 208 -12.69 9.96 5.83
CA HIS A 208 -11.24 9.71 5.93
C HIS A 208 -10.82 9.28 7.35
N GLY A 209 -11.37 9.84 8.38
CA GLY A 209 -10.97 9.60 9.77
C GLY A 209 -12.12 9.31 10.74
N ILE A 210 -13.32 9.03 10.25
CA ILE A 210 -14.50 8.76 11.07
C ILE A 210 -14.74 7.25 11.13
N ALA A 211 -14.94 6.74 12.34
CA ALA A 211 -15.40 5.37 12.54
C ALA A 211 -16.91 5.29 12.25
N PRO A 212 -17.41 4.29 11.52
CA PRO A 212 -18.83 4.13 11.29
C PRO A 212 -19.58 3.86 12.59
N SER A 213 -20.79 4.42 12.73
CA SER A 213 -21.73 4.02 13.76
C SER A 213 -22.26 2.61 13.47
N GLU A 214 -22.93 1.99 14.45
CA GLU A 214 -23.57 0.68 14.24
C GLU A 214 -24.59 0.71 13.10
N ASN A 215 -25.36 1.81 12.98
CA ASN A 215 -26.29 1.99 11.88
C ASN A 215 -25.59 2.13 10.52
N ASP A 216 -24.46 2.86 10.45
CA ASP A 216 -23.66 2.97 9.22
C ASP A 216 -23.04 1.62 8.85
N LEU A 217 -22.56 0.86 9.83
CA LEU A 217 -22.03 -0.47 9.62
C LEU A 217 -23.09 -1.39 9.00
N ASN A 218 -24.30 -1.44 9.57
CA ASN A 218 -25.38 -2.28 9.07
C ASN A 218 -25.79 -1.90 7.64
N LYS A 219 -25.89 -0.60 7.33
CA LYS A 219 -26.14 -0.12 5.96
C LYS A 219 -25.04 -0.55 5.00
N ALA A 220 -23.76 -0.34 5.38
CA ALA A 220 -22.63 -0.71 4.55
C ALA A 220 -22.59 -2.23 4.25
N LEU A 221 -22.86 -3.07 5.25
CA LEU A 221 -22.92 -4.52 5.08
C LEU A 221 -24.02 -4.93 4.10
N THR A 222 -25.20 -4.30 4.16
CA THR A 222 -26.31 -4.55 3.21
C THR A 222 -25.95 -4.18 1.77
N GLU A 223 -25.11 -3.15 1.56
CA GLU A 223 -24.67 -2.75 0.22
C GLU A 223 -23.55 -3.64 -0.33
N LEU A 224 -22.82 -4.37 0.54
CA LEU A 224 -21.70 -5.22 0.17
C LEU A 224 -22.06 -6.70 0.00
N GLU A 225 -23.29 -7.10 0.33
CA GLU A 225 -23.86 -8.43 0.06
C GLU A 225 -24.31 -8.56 -1.41
#